data_251620cb32fd5ff72d69e5fcdf97499e
#
_entry.id   251620cb32fd5ff72d69e5fcdf97499e
#
_cell.length_a   1.000
_cell.length_b   1.000
_cell.length_c   1.000
_cell.angle_alpha   90.00
_cell.angle_beta   90.00
_cell.angle_gamma   90.00
#
_symmetry.space_group_name_H-M   'P 1'
#
loop_
_entity.id
_entity.type
_entity.pdbx_description
1 polymer ?
#
loop_
_entity_poly.entity_id
_entity_poly.type
_entity_poly.pdbx_seq_one_letter_code
_entity_poly.pdbx_strand_id
1 'polypeptide(L)'
;GKSSGSDIYMSGVIDKKTKRYGHPQPVGIKVNSKFDEGSVFMHPNGDEMYFSSQGHNSMGGYDIFVSYFKQGQWSEPVNMGYPINTPYDDLFFAGTANGKFAYISSNRAGGKGGMDIYKVTFWGPDKEPITEAQDYLLASVANPIQDVKLEKKVKVDKNSLTVFKGKTVDALTGKPVEAKIEIIDNSKGKMISDMTTHGETGKF
;
A
#
# COMPACT_ATOMS: atom_id res chain seq x y z
N GLY A 1 -0.56 -20.45 21.36
CA GLY A 1 -1.25 -19.44 22.14
C GLY A 1 -2.57 -19.13 21.45
N LYS A 2 -3.63 -18.87 22.21
CA LYS A 2 -4.88 -18.36 21.60
C LYS A 2 -4.57 -16.96 21.10
N SER A 3 -4.67 -16.70 19.77
CA SER A 3 -4.73 -15.34 19.29
C SER A 3 -5.98 -14.69 19.91
N SER A 4 -5.86 -13.51 20.40
CA SER A 4 -6.98 -12.78 21.03
C SER A 4 -7.66 -11.84 20.04
N GLY A 5 -7.19 -11.79 18.79
CA GLY A 5 -7.62 -10.89 17.73
C GLY A 5 -8.11 -11.59 16.46
N SER A 6 -8.40 -10.79 15.45
CA SER A 6 -8.72 -11.26 14.09
C SER A 6 -7.44 -11.66 13.36
N ASP A 7 -7.42 -12.83 12.74
CA ASP A 7 -6.28 -13.38 12.01
C ASP A 7 -6.57 -13.53 10.51
N ILE A 8 -5.53 -13.52 9.70
CA ILE A 8 -5.60 -13.78 8.27
C ILE A 8 -5.44 -15.27 7.99
N TYR A 9 -6.39 -15.82 7.22
CA TYR A 9 -6.41 -17.22 6.79
C TYR A 9 -6.35 -17.29 5.27
N MET A 10 -5.74 -18.36 4.78
CA MET A 10 -5.65 -18.68 3.36
C MET A 10 -6.29 -20.02 3.10
N SER A 11 -7.03 -20.14 1.99
CA SER A 11 -7.63 -21.40 1.54
C SER A 11 -7.23 -21.70 0.09
N GLY A 12 -6.74 -22.90 -0.15
CA GLY A 12 -6.42 -23.37 -1.50
C GLY A 12 -7.66 -23.63 -2.33
N VAL A 13 -7.60 -23.36 -3.63
CA VAL A 13 -8.68 -23.67 -4.57
C VAL A 13 -8.62 -25.16 -4.91
N ILE A 14 -9.68 -25.92 -4.58
CA ILE A 14 -9.81 -27.35 -4.94
C ILE A 14 -10.36 -27.47 -6.36
N ASP A 15 -11.39 -26.70 -6.69
CA ASP A 15 -12.01 -26.70 -8.00
C ASP A 15 -12.44 -25.29 -8.39
N LYS A 16 -11.79 -24.74 -9.45
CA LYS A 16 -12.07 -23.40 -9.96
C LYS A 16 -13.47 -23.26 -10.56
N LYS A 17 -14.00 -24.33 -11.21
CA LYS A 17 -15.30 -24.30 -11.89
C LYS A 17 -16.46 -24.23 -10.90
N THR A 18 -16.38 -25.03 -9.84
CA THR A 18 -17.41 -25.08 -8.79
C THR A 18 -17.12 -24.10 -7.64
N LYS A 19 -16.06 -23.33 -7.72
CA LYS A 19 -15.59 -22.39 -6.66
C LYS A 19 -15.45 -23.09 -5.31
N ARG A 20 -14.94 -24.32 -5.31
CA ARG A 20 -14.73 -25.10 -4.10
C ARG A 20 -13.34 -24.84 -3.54
N TYR A 21 -13.28 -24.46 -2.27
CA TYR A 21 -12.06 -24.15 -1.54
C TYR A 21 -11.78 -25.23 -0.49
N GLY A 22 -10.51 -25.37 -0.15
CA GLY A 22 -10.05 -26.24 0.92
C GLY A 22 -10.34 -25.66 2.31
N HIS A 23 -9.90 -26.39 3.31
CA HIS A 23 -9.99 -25.91 4.70
C HIS A 23 -9.08 -24.69 4.89
N PRO A 24 -9.56 -23.59 5.49
CA PRO A 24 -8.73 -22.43 5.77
C PRO A 24 -7.56 -22.77 6.69
N GLN A 25 -6.40 -22.28 6.37
CA GLN A 25 -5.18 -22.39 7.18
C GLN A 25 -4.68 -21.00 7.55
N PRO A 26 -4.19 -20.77 8.76
CA PRO A 26 -3.59 -19.48 9.10
C PRO A 26 -2.40 -19.17 8.17
N VAL A 27 -2.27 -17.92 7.76
CA VAL A 27 -1.19 -17.47 6.85
C VAL A 27 0.19 -17.67 7.47
N GLY A 28 0.29 -17.64 8.78
CA GLY A 28 1.49 -17.92 9.53
C GLY A 28 1.82 -16.87 10.60
N ILE A 29 2.68 -17.25 11.52
CA ILE A 29 3.02 -16.45 12.71
C ILE A 29 3.82 -15.17 12.39
N LYS A 30 4.37 -15.05 11.19
CA LYS A 30 5.04 -13.82 10.75
C LYS A 30 4.05 -12.74 10.39
N VAL A 31 2.92 -13.11 9.82
CA VAL A 31 1.85 -12.19 9.39
C VAL A 31 0.84 -11.99 10.50
N ASN A 32 0.32 -13.08 11.07
CA ASN A 32 -0.61 -13.01 12.19
C ASN A 32 0.14 -12.76 13.49
N SER A 33 -0.24 -11.71 14.18
CA SER A 33 0.33 -11.31 15.47
C SER A 33 -0.60 -11.71 16.62
N LYS A 34 -0.41 -11.14 17.80
CA LYS A 34 -1.35 -11.25 18.93
C LYS A 34 -2.46 -10.20 18.91
N PHE A 35 -2.43 -9.31 17.94
CA PHE A 35 -3.39 -8.22 17.75
C PHE A 35 -4.30 -8.53 16.55
N ASP A 36 -5.10 -7.55 16.15
CA ASP A 36 -6.01 -7.69 15.01
C ASP A 36 -5.29 -7.44 13.69
N GLU A 37 -5.44 -8.40 12.76
CA GLU A 37 -5.08 -8.30 11.35
C GLU A 37 -6.34 -8.34 10.48
N GLY A 38 -6.31 -7.61 9.37
CA GLY A 38 -7.45 -7.58 8.44
C GLY A 38 -7.18 -6.83 7.15
N SER A 39 -8.25 -6.54 6.40
CA SER A 39 -8.22 -5.73 5.18
C SER A 39 -7.15 -6.17 4.17
N VAL A 40 -7.17 -7.45 3.81
CA VAL A 40 -6.14 -8.07 2.96
C VAL A 40 -6.33 -7.70 1.50
N PHE A 41 -5.26 -7.31 0.84
CA PHE A 41 -5.17 -7.15 -0.61
C PHE A 41 -3.99 -7.97 -1.14
N MET A 42 -4.29 -8.90 -2.06
CA MET A 42 -3.26 -9.64 -2.79
C MET A 42 -2.95 -8.92 -4.10
N HIS A 43 -1.68 -8.59 -4.31
CA HIS A 43 -1.26 -8.06 -5.60
C HIS A 43 -1.44 -9.13 -6.69
N PRO A 44 -1.82 -8.77 -7.93
CA PRO A 44 -2.04 -9.73 -9.01
C PRO A 44 -0.86 -10.63 -9.37
N ASN A 45 0.38 -10.24 -9.02
CA ASN A 45 1.58 -11.09 -9.19
C ASN A 45 1.58 -12.31 -8.26
N GLY A 46 0.74 -12.32 -7.20
CA GLY A 46 0.57 -13.44 -6.27
C GLY A 46 1.67 -13.57 -5.20
N ASP A 47 2.66 -12.70 -5.18
CA ASP A 47 3.79 -12.76 -4.25
C ASP A 47 3.88 -11.54 -3.31
N GLU A 48 2.98 -10.58 -3.42
CA GLU A 48 2.86 -9.42 -2.53
C GLU A 48 1.48 -9.40 -1.87
N MET A 49 1.45 -9.37 -0.56
CA MET A 49 0.23 -9.24 0.24
C MET A 49 0.30 -7.96 1.08
N TYR A 50 -0.69 -7.12 0.93
CA TYR A 50 -0.90 -5.93 1.76
C TYR A 50 -2.03 -6.20 2.74
N PHE A 51 -1.87 -5.79 3.97
CA PHE A 51 -2.87 -5.99 5.01
C PHE A 51 -2.77 -4.91 6.07
N SER A 52 -3.82 -4.75 6.86
CA SER A 52 -3.82 -3.84 7.99
C SER A 52 -3.65 -4.61 9.28
N SER A 53 -2.85 -4.08 10.21
CA SER A 53 -2.62 -4.68 11.52
C SER A 53 -2.48 -3.63 12.61
N GLN A 54 -2.95 -3.97 13.80
CA GLN A 54 -2.68 -3.23 15.04
C GLN A 54 -1.39 -3.70 15.74
N GLY A 55 -0.79 -4.75 15.21
CA GLY A 55 0.42 -5.38 15.72
C GLY A 55 1.69 -4.93 15.03
N HIS A 56 2.71 -5.77 15.11
CA HIS A 56 4.03 -5.52 14.55
C HIS A 56 4.63 -4.20 15.07
N ASN A 57 5.10 -3.34 14.17
CA ASN A 57 5.62 -2.01 14.49
C ASN A 57 4.64 -0.92 14.01
N SER A 58 3.35 -1.05 14.35
CA SER A 58 2.34 -0.01 14.12
C SER A 58 2.74 1.31 14.76
N MET A 59 2.46 2.41 14.07
CA MET A 59 2.67 3.77 14.59
C MET A 59 1.38 4.41 15.09
N GLY A 60 0.23 3.83 14.74
CA GLY A 60 -1.10 4.33 15.09
C GLY A 60 -2.02 3.22 15.61
N GLY A 61 -3.27 3.25 15.19
CA GLY A 61 -4.22 2.16 15.37
C GLY A 61 -3.92 1.03 14.39
N TYR A 62 -4.73 0.87 13.34
CA TYR A 62 -4.37 0.01 12.22
C TYR A 62 -3.39 0.70 11.29
N ASP A 63 -2.32 0.02 10.96
CA ASP A 63 -1.36 0.42 9.93
C ASP A 63 -1.32 -0.58 8.78
N ILE A 64 -0.97 -0.12 7.59
CA ILE A 64 -0.82 -0.94 6.38
C ILE A 64 0.59 -1.51 6.33
N PHE A 65 0.66 -2.82 6.16
CA PHE A 65 1.89 -3.59 6.01
C PHE A 65 1.94 -4.28 4.65
N VAL A 66 3.13 -4.60 4.20
CA VAL A 66 3.35 -5.48 3.05
C VAL A 66 4.21 -6.67 3.46
N SER A 67 3.83 -7.86 3.02
CA SER A 67 4.62 -9.08 3.15
C SER A 67 4.81 -9.72 1.78
N TYR A 68 5.96 -10.36 1.58
CA TYR A 68 6.36 -10.97 0.32
C TYR A 68 6.41 -12.49 0.46
N PHE A 69 5.83 -13.20 -0.51
CA PHE A 69 5.89 -14.64 -0.56
C PHE A 69 7.18 -15.09 -1.24
N LYS A 70 8.07 -15.73 -0.48
CA LYS A 70 9.35 -16.22 -0.97
C LYS A 70 9.64 -17.61 -0.40
N GLN A 71 10.08 -18.51 -1.26
CA GLN A 71 10.48 -19.89 -0.85
C GLN A 71 9.37 -20.62 -0.05
N GLY A 72 8.11 -20.44 -0.45
CA GLY A 72 6.98 -21.09 0.20
C GLY A 72 6.50 -20.46 1.52
N GLN A 73 7.01 -19.30 1.90
CA GLN A 73 6.69 -18.62 3.14
C GLN A 73 6.49 -17.12 2.92
N TRP A 74 5.63 -16.51 3.74
CA TRP A 74 5.52 -15.06 3.85
C TRP A 74 6.70 -14.50 4.66
N SER A 75 7.21 -13.36 4.21
CA SER A 75 8.27 -12.63 4.92
C SER A 75 7.74 -11.99 6.21
N GLU A 76 8.66 -11.51 7.05
CA GLU A 76 8.30 -10.52 8.07
C GLU A 76 7.63 -9.32 7.41
N PRO A 77 6.51 -8.81 7.96
CA PRO A 77 5.82 -7.66 7.41
C PRO A 77 6.67 -6.40 7.50
N VAL A 78 6.58 -5.58 6.47
CA VAL A 78 7.21 -4.27 6.42
C VAL A 78 6.13 -3.21 6.54
N ASN A 79 6.22 -2.34 7.56
CA ASN A 79 5.33 -1.19 7.70
C ASN A 79 5.53 -0.25 6.51
N MET A 80 4.43 0.17 5.87
CA MET A 80 4.49 1.05 4.69
C MET A 80 4.98 2.46 5.03
N GLY A 81 4.97 2.81 6.30
CA GLY A 81 5.50 4.06 6.83
C GLY A 81 4.70 5.30 6.44
N TYR A 82 5.10 6.42 7.02
CA TYR A 82 4.53 7.72 6.66
C TYR A 82 4.90 8.08 5.21
N PRO A 83 4.00 8.68 4.44
CA PRO A 83 2.68 9.19 4.79
C PRO A 83 1.52 8.20 4.48
N ILE A 84 1.79 6.95 4.15
CA ILE A 84 0.75 5.93 3.97
C ILE A 84 0.11 5.65 5.32
N ASN A 85 0.94 5.31 6.31
CA ASN A 85 0.54 5.12 7.69
C ASN A 85 0.71 6.40 8.50
N THR A 86 -0.19 6.62 9.46
CA THR A 86 -0.27 7.79 10.33
C THR A 86 -0.55 7.34 11.77
N PRO A 87 -0.54 8.24 12.77
CA PRO A 87 -0.97 7.90 14.13
C PRO A 87 -2.46 7.54 14.28
N TYR A 88 -3.21 7.50 13.19
CA TYR A 88 -4.62 7.13 13.12
C TYR A 88 -4.80 5.71 12.55
N ASP A 89 -6.05 5.32 12.24
CA ASP A 89 -6.32 4.06 11.55
C ASP A 89 -6.12 4.23 10.04
N ASP A 90 -5.28 3.40 9.47
CA ASP A 90 -5.01 3.33 8.04
C ASP A 90 -5.30 1.91 7.53
N LEU A 91 -6.32 1.77 6.67
CA LEU A 91 -6.94 0.51 6.31
C LEU A 91 -7.14 0.36 4.80
N PHE A 92 -7.52 -0.83 4.37
CA PHE A 92 -8.05 -1.10 3.02
C PHE A 92 -7.13 -0.66 1.87
N PHE A 93 -5.87 -1.07 1.92
CA PHE A 93 -4.98 -0.87 0.77
C PHE A 93 -5.50 -1.62 -0.46
N ALA A 94 -5.63 -0.90 -1.57
CA ALA A 94 -5.98 -1.47 -2.87
C ALA A 94 -5.07 -0.87 -3.95
N GLY A 95 -4.08 -1.64 -4.39
CA GLY A 95 -3.09 -1.23 -5.38
C GLY A 95 -3.51 -1.52 -6.81
N THR A 96 -3.01 -0.73 -7.77
CA THR A 96 -3.12 -1.05 -9.20
C THR A 96 -2.06 -2.09 -9.60
N ALA A 97 -2.37 -2.90 -10.62
CA ALA A 97 -1.48 -3.97 -11.08
C ALA A 97 -0.09 -3.46 -11.54
N ASN A 98 -0.01 -2.23 -12.05
CA ASN A 98 1.25 -1.59 -12.43
C ASN A 98 1.99 -0.94 -11.25
N GLY A 99 1.46 -1.04 -10.02
CA GLY A 99 2.06 -0.47 -8.82
C GLY A 99 2.13 1.06 -8.77
N LYS A 100 1.47 1.77 -9.69
CA LYS A 100 1.56 3.23 -9.80
C LYS A 100 0.64 3.97 -8.84
N PHE A 101 -0.50 3.38 -8.53
CA PHE A 101 -1.50 3.96 -7.66
C PHE A 101 -1.98 2.95 -6.65
N ALA A 102 -2.42 3.44 -5.50
CA ALA A 102 -3.22 2.70 -4.55
C ALA A 102 -4.30 3.61 -3.96
N TYR A 103 -5.29 2.98 -3.36
CA TYR A 103 -6.30 3.65 -2.53
C TYR A 103 -6.22 3.07 -1.13
N ILE A 104 -6.34 3.94 -0.14
CA ILE A 104 -6.38 3.57 1.28
C ILE A 104 -7.54 4.28 1.94
N SER A 105 -8.04 3.73 3.04
CA SER A 105 -9.02 4.37 3.90
C SER A 105 -8.36 4.81 5.19
N SER A 106 -8.61 6.05 5.63
CA SER A 106 -7.99 6.59 6.84
C SER A 106 -8.89 7.60 7.54
N ASN A 107 -8.86 7.61 8.87
CA ASN A 107 -9.51 8.62 9.70
C ASN A 107 -8.55 9.73 10.17
N ARG A 108 -7.46 9.93 9.40
CA ARG A 108 -6.46 10.98 9.67
C ARG A 108 -7.06 12.39 9.70
N ALA A 109 -6.43 13.28 10.45
CA ALA A 109 -6.86 14.67 10.54
C ALA A 109 -6.92 15.36 9.16
N GLY A 110 -7.90 16.24 8.99
CA GLY A 110 -8.13 16.98 7.74
C GLY A 110 -9.04 16.29 6.74
N GLY A 111 -9.60 15.14 7.08
CA GLY A 111 -10.66 14.47 6.32
C GLY A 111 -12.02 15.16 6.46
N LYS A 112 -13.04 14.60 5.79
CA LYS A 112 -14.42 15.12 5.78
C LYS A 112 -15.40 14.30 6.62
N GLY A 113 -15.00 13.08 7.00
CA GLY A 113 -15.84 12.15 7.75
C GLY A 113 -15.06 11.38 8.81
N GLY A 114 -15.54 10.20 9.18
CA GLY A 114 -14.79 9.26 10.01
C GLY A 114 -13.65 8.64 9.22
N MET A 115 -13.97 7.81 8.21
CA MET A 115 -13.00 7.22 7.29
C MET A 115 -13.15 7.86 5.92
N ASP A 116 -12.06 8.39 5.39
CA ASP A 116 -11.98 8.96 4.05
C ASP A 116 -11.09 8.11 3.14
N ILE A 117 -11.33 8.18 1.82
CA ILE A 117 -10.53 7.46 0.83
C ILE A 117 -9.45 8.38 0.28
N TYR A 118 -8.20 7.93 0.39
CA TYR A 118 -7.03 8.63 -0.12
C TYR A 118 -6.43 7.87 -1.30
N LYS A 119 -6.07 8.61 -2.37
CA LYS A 119 -5.32 8.07 -3.48
C LYS A 119 -3.83 8.25 -3.21
N VAL A 120 -3.10 7.15 -3.20
CA VAL A 120 -1.64 7.11 -3.11
C VAL A 120 -1.07 7.03 -4.53
N THR A 121 -0.07 7.85 -4.82
CA THR A 121 0.70 7.77 -6.08
C THR A 121 2.13 7.39 -5.76
N PHE A 122 2.60 6.29 -6.34
CA PHE A 122 3.98 5.86 -6.22
C PHE A 122 4.79 6.40 -7.41
N TRP A 123 5.85 7.13 -7.11
CA TRP A 123 6.78 7.65 -8.12
C TRP A 123 7.91 6.64 -8.29
N GLY A 124 8.01 6.06 -9.48
CA GLY A 124 9.01 5.04 -9.82
C GLY A 124 8.70 4.45 -11.19
N PRO A 125 9.54 3.53 -11.68
CA PRO A 125 9.25 2.81 -12.90
C PRO A 125 7.94 2.01 -12.74
N ASP A 126 7.14 1.96 -13.81
CA ASP A 126 5.94 1.13 -13.83
C ASP A 126 6.33 -0.33 -13.68
N LYS A 127 5.59 -1.09 -12.86
CA LYS A 127 5.71 -2.55 -12.86
C LYS A 127 5.11 -3.07 -14.17
N GLU A 128 5.79 -4.02 -14.80
CA GLU A 128 5.24 -4.67 -15.99
C GLU A 128 3.90 -5.35 -15.65
N PRO A 129 2.84 -5.11 -16.43
CA PRO A 129 1.56 -5.76 -16.17
C PRO A 129 1.70 -7.25 -16.39
N ILE A 130 1.25 -8.06 -15.44
CA ILE A 130 1.22 -9.51 -15.55
C ILE A 130 0.10 -9.87 -16.52
N THR A 131 0.47 -10.29 -17.73
CA THR A 131 -0.48 -10.56 -18.83
C THR A 131 -1.12 -11.95 -18.77
N GLU A 132 -0.68 -12.84 -17.89
CA GLU A 132 -1.07 -14.27 -17.90
C GLU A 132 -1.97 -14.74 -16.76
N ALA A 133 -2.29 -13.91 -15.76
CA ALA A 133 -3.17 -14.31 -14.69
C ALA A 133 -4.65 -14.20 -15.11
N GLN A 134 -5.37 -15.34 -15.11
CA GLN A 134 -6.80 -15.39 -15.44
C GLN A 134 -7.74 -14.73 -14.40
N ASP A 135 -7.20 -14.09 -13.38
CA ASP A 135 -7.98 -13.36 -12.36
C ASP A 135 -8.00 -11.84 -12.62
N TYR A 136 -8.31 -11.47 -13.85
CA TYR A 136 -8.46 -10.06 -14.28
C TYR A 136 -9.61 -9.30 -13.58
N LEU A 137 -10.45 -9.95 -12.81
CA LEU A 137 -11.64 -9.30 -12.21
C LEU A 137 -11.29 -8.17 -11.26
N LEU A 138 -10.23 -8.28 -10.47
CA LEU A 138 -9.80 -7.18 -9.59
C LEU A 138 -8.98 -6.11 -10.34
N ALA A 139 -8.16 -6.51 -11.32
CA ALA A 139 -7.41 -5.58 -12.14
C ALA A 139 -8.31 -4.78 -13.12
N SER A 140 -9.39 -5.39 -13.62
CA SER A 140 -10.37 -4.71 -14.49
C SER A 140 -11.26 -3.74 -13.71
N VAL A 141 -11.52 -3.98 -12.44
CA VAL A 141 -12.24 -3.04 -11.57
C VAL A 141 -11.37 -1.82 -11.23
N ALA A 142 -10.04 -1.97 -11.22
CA ALA A 142 -9.10 -0.87 -10.99
C ALA A 142 -8.85 0.00 -12.25
N ASN A 143 -9.16 -0.48 -13.44
CA ASN A 143 -9.18 0.34 -14.66
C ASN A 143 -10.59 0.93 -14.82
N PRO A 144 -10.78 2.25 -14.72
CA PRO A 144 -12.09 2.83 -14.96
C PRO A 144 -12.52 2.49 -16.38
N ILE A 145 -13.64 1.77 -16.52
CA ILE A 145 -14.30 1.54 -17.80
C ILE A 145 -14.64 2.93 -18.36
N GLN A 146 -13.98 3.33 -19.46
CA GLN A 146 -14.05 4.69 -19.99
C GLN A 146 -15.43 5.09 -20.54
N ASP A 147 -16.40 4.18 -20.61
CA ASP A 147 -17.68 4.40 -21.29
C ASP A 147 -18.93 4.30 -20.41
N VAL A 148 -18.84 4.30 -19.10
CA VAL A 148 -20.02 4.45 -18.24
C VAL A 148 -20.28 5.92 -17.99
N LYS A 149 -21.28 6.49 -18.68
CA LYS A 149 -21.86 7.77 -18.30
C LYS A 149 -22.43 7.68 -16.88
N LEU A 150 -21.61 8.03 -15.90
CA LEU A 150 -22.10 8.25 -14.54
C LEU A 150 -22.99 9.50 -14.54
N GLU A 151 -24.28 9.31 -14.34
CA GLU A 151 -25.24 10.38 -14.15
C GLU A 151 -24.96 11.13 -12.84
N LYS A 152 -24.29 12.22 -12.91
CA LYS A 152 -23.81 13.18 -11.91
C LYS A 152 -22.37 12.97 -11.48
N LYS A 153 -21.52 13.89 -11.94
CA LYS A 153 -20.19 14.09 -11.40
C LYS A 153 -20.27 14.41 -9.92
N VAL A 154 -19.99 13.42 -9.09
CA VAL A 154 -19.63 13.69 -7.69
C VAL A 154 -18.32 14.47 -7.76
N LYS A 155 -18.30 15.71 -7.27
CA LYS A 155 -17.06 16.46 -7.06
C LYS A 155 -16.29 15.73 -5.97
N VAL A 156 -15.40 14.84 -6.35
CA VAL A 156 -14.39 14.29 -5.45
C VAL A 156 -13.28 15.34 -5.36
N ASP A 157 -13.17 16.01 -4.23
CA ASP A 157 -12.00 16.83 -3.96
C ASP A 157 -10.79 15.86 -3.93
N LYS A 158 -9.87 16.08 -4.87
CA LYS A 158 -8.71 15.22 -5.05
C LYS A 158 -7.69 15.48 -3.93
N ASN A 159 -7.86 14.83 -2.80
CA ASN A 159 -6.77 14.68 -1.86
C ASN A 159 -5.89 13.53 -2.36
N SER A 160 -4.77 13.84 -2.97
CA SER A 160 -3.79 12.85 -3.41
C SER A 160 -2.60 12.85 -2.46
N LEU A 161 -2.26 11.67 -1.95
CA LEU A 161 -1.05 11.46 -1.19
C LEU A 161 0.07 11.10 -2.18
N THR A 162 1.19 11.82 -2.12
CA THR A 162 2.34 11.57 -2.98
C THR A 162 3.53 11.19 -2.10
N VAL A 163 4.08 9.99 -2.32
CA VAL A 163 5.23 9.48 -1.58
C VAL A 163 6.47 9.60 -2.45
N PHE A 164 7.46 10.34 -1.98
CA PHE A 164 8.80 10.39 -2.55
C PHE A 164 9.74 9.54 -1.70
N LYS A 165 10.49 8.66 -2.33
CA LYS A 165 11.58 7.91 -1.69
C LYS A 165 12.80 7.99 -2.58
N GLY A 166 13.92 8.32 -2.00
CA GLY A 166 15.16 8.44 -2.75
C GLY A 166 16.39 8.39 -1.88
N LYS A 167 17.53 8.57 -2.53
CA LYS A 167 18.83 8.67 -1.90
C LYS A 167 19.65 9.73 -2.60
N THR A 168 20.19 10.67 -1.83
CA THR A 168 21.16 11.65 -2.33
C THR A 168 22.56 11.11 -2.12
N VAL A 169 23.37 11.19 -3.17
CA VAL A 169 24.77 10.80 -3.16
C VAL A 169 25.62 11.86 -3.87
N ASP A 170 26.83 12.02 -3.41
CA ASP A 170 27.82 12.81 -4.10
C ASP A 170 28.16 12.19 -5.46
N ALA A 171 28.11 12.97 -6.52
CA ALA A 171 28.24 12.49 -7.90
C ALA A 171 29.63 11.93 -8.22
N LEU A 172 30.67 12.35 -7.51
CA LEU A 172 32.05 11.91 -7.76
C LEU A 172 32.43 10.70 -6.90
N THR A 173 32.00 10.69 -5.64
CA THR A 173 32.41 9.67 -4.67
C THR A 173 31.38 8.58 -4.43
N GLY A 174 30.12 8.78 -4.86
CA GLY A 174 29.02 7.87 -4.61
C GLY A 174 28.59 7.76 -3.13
N LYS A 175 29.17 8.56 -2.24
CA LYS A 175 28.86 8.54 -0.81
C LYS A 175 27.54 9.26 -0.53
N PRO A 176 26.77 8.80 0.49
CA PRO A 176 25.61 9.54 0.95
C PRO A 176 25.93 10.97 1.33
N VAL A 177 25.04 11.89 1.01
CA VAL A 177 25.19 13.33 1.37
C VAL A 177 23.90 13.81 2.00
N GLU A 178 24.04 14.65 3.01
CA GLU A 178 22.95 15.45 3.51
C GLU A 178 22.64 16.58 2.51
N ALA A 179 21.39 16.66 2.08
CA ALA A 179 20.93 17.67 1.14
C ALA A 179 19.53 18.13 1.47
N LYS A 180 19.25 19.40 1.26
CA LYS A 180 17.89 19.94 1.30
C LYS A 180 17.22 19.69 -0.06
N ILE A 181 16.05 19.06 -0.02
CA ILE A 181 15.22 18.79 -1.20
C ILE A 181 14.01 19.70 -1.14
N GLU A 182 13.78 20.47 -2.18
CA GLU A 182 12.61 21.33 -2.33
C GLU A 182 11.74 20.80 -3.46
N ILE A 183 10.45 20.62 -3.18
CA ILE A 183 9.45 20.18 -4.15
C ILE A 183 8.67 21.41 -4.59
N ILE A 184 8.75 21.74 -5.87
CA ILE A 184 8.12 22.91 -6.45
C ILE A 184 7.09 22.50 -7.50
N ASP A 185 5.88 23.06 -7.41
CA ASP A 185 4.88 22.96 -8.48
C ASP A 185 5.32 23.88 -9.63
N ASN A 186 5.85 23.30 -10.69
CA ASN A 186 6.34 24.03 -11.86
C ASN A 186 5.23 24.83 -12.58
N SER A 187 3.97 24.45 -12.43
CA SER A 187 2.85 25.17 -13.06
C SER A 187 2.49 26.44 -12.35
N LYS A 188 2.75 26.51 -11.05
CA LYS A 188 2.42 27.65 -10.17
C LYS A 188 3.63 28.35 -9.59
N GLY A 189 4.82 27.81 -9.79
CA GLY A 189 6.06 28.32 -9.19
C GLY A 189 6.06 28.30 -7.66
N LYS A 190 5.19 27.47 -7.05
CA LYS A 190 5.01 27.44 -5.59
C LYS A 190 5.69 26.23 -4.98
N MET A 191 6.46 26.45 -3.94
CA MET A 191 6.99 25.36 -3.12
C MET A 191 5.85 24.61 -2.42
N ILE A 192 5.83 23.30 -2.62
CA ILE A 192 4.83 22.38 -2.03
C ILE A 192 5.34 21.84 -0.70
N SER A 193 6.61 21.45 -0.65
CA SER A 193 7.24 20.88 0.52
C SER A 193 8.76 21.00 0.44
N ASP A 194 9.41 20.90 1.57
CA ASP A 194 10.86 20.73 1.66
C ASP A 194 11.19 19.65 2.69
N MET A 195 12.34 19.01 2.53
CA MET A 195 12.84 17.98 3.44
C MET A 195 14.36 17.93 3.39
N THR A 196 14.97 17.42 4.46
CA THR A 196 16.43 17.21 4.51
C THR A 196 16.70 15.71 4.53
N THR A 197 17.66 15.26 3.73
CA THR A 197 18.06 13.86 3.68
C THR A 197 18.90 13.50 4.90
N HIS A 198 18.86 12.22 5.31
CA HIS A 198 19.66 11.73 6.43
C HIS A 198 21.15 11.71 6.06
N GLY A 199 22.01 12.39 6.82
CA GLY A 199 23.43 12.61 6.49
C GLY A 199 24.23 11.32 6.26
N GLU A 200 23.99 10.28 7.07
CA GLU A 200 24.73 9.00 6.96
C GLU A 200 24.23 8.09 5.83
N THR A 201 22.94 8.15 5.49
CA THR A 201 22.33 7.25 4.52
C THR A 201 21.92 7.93 3.23
N GLY A 202 21.81 9.26 3.22
CA GLY A 202 21.29 10.08 2.13
C GLY A 202 19.80 9.86 1.82
N LYS A 203 19.06 9.08 2.62
CA LYS A 203 17.66 8.72 2.36
C LYS A 203 16.70 9.86 2.69
N PHE A 204 15.59 9.93 1.94
CA PHE A 204 14.42 10.77 2.17
C PHE A 204 13.16 10.06 1.74
#